data_c36d707fe53443217050bae0b11cf55f
#
_entry.id   c36d707fe53443217050bae0b11cf55f
#
_cell.length_a   1.000
_cell.length_b   1.000
_cell.length_c   1.000
_cell.angle_alpha   90.00
_cell.angle_beta   90.00
_cell.angle_gamma   90.00
#
_symmetry.space_group_name_H-M   'P 1'
#
loop_
_entity.id
_entity.type
_entity.pdbx_description
1 polymer ?
#
loop_
_entity_poly.entity_id
_entity_poly.type
_entity_poly.pdbx_seq_one_letter_code
_entity_poly.pdbx_strand_id
1 'polypeptide(L)'
;MTERIETQRTIAAPAAEIFTVLCDPQGHVAIDSSGMLQDAEGDPVRAVGDSFVVHMDREALNDFPQLGKYDVTVEITDFEPDRLIAWTILGQIRPQIGHVYGYRLQPTDDGAATVVTSFYDWTNIDPKWRDAGIFPVLSEGALRATLGILDRTVRRGYPR
;
A
#
# COMPACT_ATOMS: atom_id res chain seq x y z
N MET A 1 11.16 20.03 7.04
CA MET A 1 10.69 19.45 5.77
C MET A 1 10.06 18.10 6.04
N THR A 2 8.83 17.88 5.59
CA THR A 2 8.12 16.62 5.82
C THR A 2 8.61 15.57 4.81
N GLU A 3 8.97 14.40 5.28
CA GLU A 3 9.35 13.28 4.43
C GLU A 3 8.16 12.32 4.28
N ARG A 4 7.03 12.89 3.90
CA ARG A 4 5.76 12.20 3.78
C ARG A 4 4.91 12.86 2.70
N ILE A 5 4.25 12.06 1.88
CA ILE A 5 3.24 12.53 0.94
C ILE A 5 1.92 11.88 1.26
N GLU A 6 0.83 12.61 1.05
CA GLU A 6 -0.53 12.15 1.32
C GLU A 6 -1.47 12.61 0.22
N THR A 7 -2.52 11.81 -0.01
CA THR A 7 -3.64 12.22 -0.85
C THR A 7 -4.92 11.60 -0.29
N GLN A 8 -6.06 12.21 -0.58
CA GLN A 8 -7.35 11.79 -0.03
C GLN A 8 -8.38 11.57 -1.12
N ARG A 9 -9.32 10.67 -0.81
CA ARG A 9 -10.51 10.47 -1.63
C ARG A 9 -11.66 10.06 -0.72
N THR A 10 -12.82 10.64 -0.94
CA THR A 10 -14.05 10.20 -0.26
C THR A 10 -14.65 9.05 -1.05
N ILE A 11 -14.82 7.91 -0.39
CA ILE A 11 -15.38 6.70 -0.97
C ILE A 11 -16.77 6.48 -0.38
N ALA A 12 -17.78 6.26 -1.23
CA ALA A 12 -19.17 6.07 -0.80
C ALA A 12 -19.38 4.63 -0.32
N ALA A 13 -18.73 4.28 0.78
CA ALA A 13 -18.83 2.97 1.43
C ALA A 13 -18.48 3.10 2.90
N PRO A 14 -18.99 2.20 3.76
CA PRO A 14 -18.58 2.15 5.16
C PRO A 14 -17.09 1.80 5.30
N ALA A 15 -16.45 2.32 6.35
CA ALA A 15 -15.03 2.08 6.61
C ALA A 15 -14.69 0.58 6.68
N ALA A 16 -15.56 -0.23 7.27
CA ALA A 16 -15.33 -1.67 7.40
C ALA A 16 -15.19 -2.38 6.04
N GLU A 17 -15.98 -1.99 5.05
CA GLU A 17 -15.92 -2.58 3.71
C GLU A 17 -14.61 -2.22 3.00
N ILE A 18 -14.19 -0.97 3.14
CA ILE A 18 -12.92 -0.49 2.57
C ILE A 18 -11.76 -1.20 3.25
N PHE A 19 -11.80 -1.28 4.58
CA PHE A 19 -10.73 -1.87 5.37
C PHE A 19 -10.54 -3.36 5.07
N THR A 20 -11.61 -4.07 4.75
CA THR A 20 -11.55 -5.47 4.35
C THR A 20 -10.66 -5.66 3.11
N VAL A 21 -10.77 -4.78 2.12
CA VAL A 21 -9.91 -4.82 0.93
C VAL A 21 -8.46 -4.53 1.31
N LEU A 22 -8.23 -3.57 2.20
CA LEU A 22 -6.88 -3.16 2.59
C LEU A 22 -6.16 -4.22 3.44
N CYS A 23 -6.90 -5.05 4.16
CA CYS A 23 -6.35 -6.16 4.95
C CYS A 23 -6.11 -7.43 4.13
N ASP A 24 -6.73 -7.55 2.97
CA ASP A 24 -6.64 -8.74 2.11
C ASP A 24 -5.40 -8.64 1.21
N PRO A 25 -4.49 -9.63 1.27
CA PRO A 25 -3.35 -9.65 0.35
C PRO A 25 -3.74 -9.52 -1.13
N GLN A 26 -4.82 -10.19 -1.55
CA GLN A 26 -5.33 -10.05 -2.92
C GLN A 26 -5.90 -8.65 -3.19
N GLY A 27 -6.35 -7.96 -2.15
CA GLY A 27 -6.77 -6.56 -2.25
C GLY A 27 -5.62 -5.64 -2.65
N HIS A 28 -4.42 -5.88 -2.13
CA HIS A 28 -3.23 -5.10 -2.51
C HIS A 28 -2.92 -5.28 -3.99
N VAL A 29 -3.04 -6.48 -4.52
CA VAL A 29 -2.86 -6.75 -5.95
C VAL A 29 -3.95 -6.06 -6.76
N ALA A 30 -5.20 -6.17 -6.32
CA ALA A 30 -6.36 -5.63 -7.04
C ALA A 30 -6.30 -4.11 -7.21
N ILE A 31 -5.75 -3.39 -6.21
CA ILE A 31 -5.70 -1.92 -6.23
C ILE A 31 -4.36 -1.38 -6.72
N ASP A 32 -3.40 -2.23 -7.03
CA ASP A 32 -2.08 -1.79 -7.48
C ASP A 32 -2.17 -0.95 -8.75
N SER A 33 -1.61 0.26 -8.72
CA SER A 33 -1.56 1.17 -9.87
C SER A 33 -0.22 1.09 -10.61
N SER A 34 0.76 0.37 -10.08
CA SER A 34 2.10 0.28 -10.66
C SER A 34 2.24 -0.81 -11.72
N GLY A 35 1.42 -1.85 -11.63
CA GLY A 35 1.55 -3.05 -12.47
C GLY A 35 2.58 -4.05 -11.98
N MET A 36 3.32 -3.74 -10.91
CA MET A 36 4.38 -4.64 -10.39
C MET A 36 3.82 -5.84 -9.65
N LEU A 37 2.70 -5.67 -8.94
CA LEU A 37 2.14 -6.73 -8.09
C LEU A 37 1.34 -7.71 -8.95
N GLN A 38 1.81 -8.96 -9.02
CA GLN A 38 1.17 -9.99 -9.85
C GLN A 38 0.25 -10.89 -9.04
N ASP A 39 0.66 -11.27 -7.84
CA ASP A 39 -0.12 -12.13 -6.96
C ASP A 39 0.37 -11.96 -5.53
N ALA A 40 -0.41 -12.48 -4.58
CA ALA A 40 -0.06 -12.42 -3.17
C ALA A 40 -0.48 -13.70 -2.47
N GLU A 41 0.25 -14.07 -1.42
CA GLU A 41 -0.01 -15.26 -0.62
C GLU A 41 -0.04 -14.91 0.86
N GLY A 42 -1.08 -15.34 1.54
CA GLY A 42 -1.26 -15.15 2.98
C GLY A 42 -2.72 -14.91 3.31
N ASP A 43 -2.99 -14.94 4.61
CA ASP A 43 -4.32 -14.64 5.14
C ASP A 43 -4.50 -13.13 5.32
N PRO A 44 -5.74 -12.64 5.38
CA PRO A 44 -6.00 -11.25 5.75
C PRO A 44 -5.30 -10.89 7.05
N VAL A 45 -4.67 -9.71 7.08
CA VAL A 45 -3.93 -9.24 8.27
C VAL A 45 -4.90 -8.72 9.33
N ARG A 46 -4.51 -8.86 10.62
CA ARG A 46 -5.36 -8.52 11.75
C ARG A 46 -4.64 -7.75 12.85
N ALA A 47 -3.34 -7.62 12.76
CA ALA A 47 -2.54 -6.98 13.81
C ALA A 47 -1.17 -6.56 13.32
N VAL A 48 -0.52 -5.69 14.09
CA VAL A 48 0.89 -5.36 13.90
C VAL A 48 1.72 -6.64 13.96
N GLY A 49 2.67 -6.78 13.03
CA GLY A 49 3.52 -7.95 12.93
C GLY A 49 3.00 -9.02 11.98
N ASP A 50 1.73 -8.99 11.61
CA ASP A 50 1.21 -9.87 10.56
C ASP A 50 1.88 -9.52 9.23
N SER A 51 2.02 -10.53 8.37
CA SER A 51 2.70 -10.35 7.10
C SER A 51 2.09 -11.22 6.01
N PHE A 52 2.40 -10.86 4.77
CA PHE A 52 2.09 -11.68 3.60
C PHE A 52 3.14 -11.45 2.51
N VAL A 53 3.19 -12.37 1.56
CA VAL A 53 4.16 -12.32 0.46
C VAL A 53 3.48 -11.79 -0.80
N VAL A 54 4.18 -10.93 -1.53
CA VAL A 54 3.73 -10.41 -2.83
C VAL A 54 4.74 -10.82 -3.90
N HIS A 55 4.22 -11.38 -4.98
CA HIS A 55 5.01 -11.73 -6.15
C HIS A 55 5.05 -10.53 -7.10
N MET A 56 6.27 -10.07 -7.40
CA MET A 56 6.53 -8.88 -8.19
C MET A 56 7.12 -9.26 -9.53
N ASP A 57 6.80 -8.50 -10.58
CA ASP A 57 7.40 -8.66 -11.90
C ASP A 57 7.70 -7.29 -12.50
N ARG A 58 8.97 -6.93 -12.57
CA ARG A 58 9.44 -5.71 -13.21
C ARG A 58 10.09 -5.98 -14.56
N GLU A 59 10.30 -7.25 -14.90
CA GLU A 59 10.81 -7.64 -16.21
C GLU A 59 9.74 -7.46 -17.29
N ALA A 60 8.56 -8.07 -17.09
CA ALA A 60 7.46 -7.94 -18.04
C ALA A 60 6.92 -6.52 -18.09
N LEU A 61 6.94 -5.79 -16.98
CA LEU A 61 6.55 -4.39 -16.91
C LEU A 61 7.52 -3.47 -17.65
N ASN A 62 8.77 -3.92 -17.77
CA ASN A 62 9.86 -3.21 -18.45
C ASN A 62 10.17 -1.82 -17.85
N ASP A 63 9.97 -1.65 -16.56
CA ASP A 63 10.35 -0.41 -15.86
C ASP A 63 11.73 -0.52 -15.18
N PHE A 64 12.08 -1.71 -14.67
CA PHE A 64 13.38 -2.00 -14.10
C PHE A 64 13.71 -3.49 -14.32
N PRO A 65 13.94 -3.89 -15.60
CA PRO A 65 14.03 -5.31 -15.98
C PRO A 65 15.10 -6.11 -15.24
N GLN A 66 16.18 -5.45 -14.79
CA GLN A 66 17.28 -6.12 -14.10
C GLN A 66 16.87 -6.68 -12.73
N LEU A 67 15.78 -6.21 -12.13
CA LEU A 67 15.22 -6.83 -10.93
C LEU A 67 14.43 -8.10 -11.23
N GLY A 68 13.88 -8.21 -12.44
CA GLY A 68 13.17 -9.41 -12.90
C GLY A 68 11.92 -9.70 -12.10
N LYS A 69 11.75 -10.98 -11.81
CA LYS A 69 10.67 -11.48 -10.94
C LYS A 69 11.25 -11.73 -9.56
N TYR A 70 10.58 -11.22 -8.54
CA TYR A 70 11.04 -11.36 -7.15
C TYR A 70 9.87 -11.27 -6.19
N ASP A 71 10.11 -11.72 -4.97
CA ASP A 71 9.10 -11.66 -3.90
C ASP A 71 9.50 -10.60 -2.88
N VAL A 72 8.49 -9.96 -2.31
CA VAL A 72 8.66 -9.10 -1.13
C VAL A 72 7.69 -9.55 -0.06
N THR A 73 8.03 -9.25 1.20
CA THR A 73 7.13 -9.45 2.33
C THR A 73 6.58 -8.09 2.76
N VAL A 74 5.27 -8.01 2.84
CA VAL A 74 4.57 -6.87 3.44
C VAL A 74 4.40 -7.18 4.93
N GLU A 75 4.96 -6.33 5.78
CA GLU A 75 4.86 -6.49 7.24
C GLU A 75 4.11 -5.31 7.84
N ILE A 76 3.06 -5.60 8.59
CA ILE A 76 2.20 -4.57 9.18
C ILE A 76 2.92 -3.88 10.34
N THR A 77 3.06 -2.57 10.25
CA THR A 77 3.71 -1.73 11.26
C THR A 77 2.73 -1.00 12.17
N ASP A 78 1.54 -0.66 11.66
CA ASP A 78 0.49 0.02 12.42
C ASP A 78 -0.86 -0.57 12.03
N PHE A 79 -1.72 -0.74 13.00
CA PHE A 79 -3.03 -1.36 12.77
C PHE A 79 -4.05 -0.91 13.81
N GLU A 80 -5.12 -0.27 13.35
CA GLU A 80 -6.31 0.04 14.15
C GLU A 80 -7.52 -0.35 13.31
N PRO A 81 -8.35 -1.30 13.76
CA PRO A 81 -9.47 -1.81 12.95
C PRO A 81 -10.35 -0.70 12.39
N ASP A 82 -10.58 -0.76 11.08
CA ASP A 82 -11.40 0.19 10.31
C ASP A 82 -10.89 1.64 10.32
N ARG A 83 -9.69 1.91 10.83
CA ARG A 83 -9.15 3.26 10.97
C ARG A 83 -7.77 3.46 10.37
N LEU A 84 -6.88 2.49 10.55
CA LEU A 84 -5.48 2.66 10.17
C LEU A 84 -4.86 1.31 9.82
N ILE A 85 -4.18 1.26 8.70
CA ILE A 85 -3.30 0.15 8.34
C ILE A 85 -2.05 0.74 7.69
N ALA A 86 -0.89 0.34 8.17
CA ALA A 86 0.39 0.75 7.58
C ALA A 86 1.35 -0.43 7.56
N TRP A 87 2.27 -0.41 6.62
CA TRP A 87 3.20 -1.52 6.44
C TRP A 87 4.52 -1.03 5.88
N THR A 88 5.55 -1.87 6.05
CA THR A 88 6.82 -1.71 5.37
C THR A 88 7.05 -2.90 4.44
N ILE A 89 8.00 -2.77 3.54
CA ILE A 89 8.35 -3.80 2.56
C ILE A 89 9.71 -4.38 2.93
N LEU A 90 9.75 -5.70 3.09
CA LEU A 90 10.97 -6.44 3.33
C LEU A 90 11.29 -7.27 2.08
N GLY A 91 12.51 -7.17 1.61
CA GLY A 91 12.94 -7.87 0.40
C GLY A 91 14.38 -8.32 0.50
N GLN A 92 15.00 -8.57 -0.64
CA GLN A 92 16.39 -9.01 -0.72
C GLN A 92 17.40 -7.86 -0.59
N ILE A 93 16.93 -6.62 -0.70
CA ILE A 93 17.75 -5.42 -0.59
C ILE A 93 18.32 -5.30 0.82
N ARG A 94 19.62 -5.00 0.93
CA ARG A 94 20.31 -4.84 2.22
C ARG A 94 21.07 -3.52 2.28
N PRO A 95 20.95 -2.74 3.37
CA PRO A 95 19.95 -2.95 4.43
C PRO A 95 18.52 -2.78 3.91
N GLN A 96 17.54 -3.21 4.71
CA GLN A 96 16.13 -2.95 4.37
C GLN A 96 15.89 -1.44 4.35
N ILE A 97 14.98 -1.01 3.49
CA ILE A 97 14.78 0.44 3.27
C ILE A 97 14.14 1.10 4.49
N GLY A 98 13.05 0.54 5.00
CA GLY A 98 12.36 1.09 6.18
C GLY A 98 11.31 2.14 5.87
N HIS A 99 10.90 2.29 4.60
CA HIS A 99 9.80 3.18 4.24
C HIS A 99 8.45 2.56 4.61
N VAL A 100 7.45 3.41 4.78
CA VAL A 100 6.12 3.00 5.26
C VAL A 100 5.06 3.50 4.30
N TYR A 101 4.13 2.61 3.97
CA TYR A 101 2.92 2.90 3.20
C TYR A 101 1.72 2.74 4.11
N GLY A 102 0.66 3.47 3.88
CA GLY A 102 -0.53 3.23 4.68
C GLY A 102 -1.77 3.96 4.25
N TYR A 103 -2.84 3.64 4.96
CA TYR A 103 -4.16 4.24 4.76
C TYR A 103 -4.77 4.59 6.11
N ARG A 104 -5.34 5.79 6.19
CA ARG A 104 -6.14 6.22 7.33
C ARG A 104 -7.57 6.43 6.86
N LEU A 105 -8.54 5.91 7.62
CA LEU A 105 -9.95 5.97 7.30
C LEU A 105 -10.69 6.81 8.31
N GLN A 106 -11.45 7.80 7.82
CA GLN A 106 -12.27 8.68 8.65
C GLN A 106 -13.71 8.60 8.14
N PRO A 107 -14.61 7.89 8.85
CA PRO A 107 -16.02 7.86 8.44
C PRO A 107 -16.66 9.24 8.47
N THR A 108 -17.61 9.46 7.56
CA THR A 108 -18.48 10.63 7.63
C THR A 108 -19.46 10.48 8.80
N ASP A 109 -20.15 11.56 9.17
CA ASP A 109 -21.02 11.61 10.36
C ASP A 109 -22.09 10.51 10.35
N ASP A 110 -22.64 10.18 9.18
CA ASP A 110 -23.65 9.13 9.04
C ASP A 110 -23.06 7.73 8.82
N GLY A 111 -21.73 7.63 8.68
CA GLY A 111 -21.05 6.36 8.41
C GLY A 111 -21.26 5.79 7.01
N ALA A 112 -21.99 6.49 6.14
CA ALA A 112 -22.29 5.99 4.79
C ALA A 112 -21.12 6.12 3.82
N ALA A 113 -20.19 7.03 4.11
CA ALA A 113 -19.00 7.25 3.30
C ALA A 113 -17.78 7.35 4.22
N THR A 114 -16.60 7.32 3.62
CA THR A 114 -15.34 7.36 4.34
C THR A 114 -14.34 8.22 3.58
N VAL A 115 -13.69 9.14 4.29
CA VAL A 115 -12.54 9.86 3.76
C VAL A 115 -11.32 8.98 3.96
N VAL A 116 -10.72 8.54 2.86
CA VAL A 116 -9.55 7.66 2.87
C VAL A 116 -8.32 8.50 2.53
N THR A 117 -7.33 8.50 3.42
CA THR A 117 -6.04 9.14 3.20
C THR A 117 -5.01 8.06 2.91
N SER A 118 -4.41 8.11 1.73
CA SER A 118 -3.27 7.26 1.38
C SER A 118 -1.99 8.03 1.66
N PHE A 119 -1.02 7.40 2.31
CA PHE A 119 0.25 8.06 2.63
C PHE A 119 1.45 7.18 2.35
N TYR A 120 2.57 7.82 2.09
CA TYR A 120 3.89 7.22 1.94
C TYR A 120 4.88 8.05 2.75
N ASP A 121 5.61 7.39 3.64
CA ASP A 121 6.49 8.05 4.61
C ASP A 121 7.89 7.44 4.53
N TRP A 122 8.91 8.28 4.32
CA TRP A 122 10.31 7.85 4.27
C TRP A 122 11.17 8.54 5.33
N THR A 123 10.54 9.03 6.40
CA THR A 123 11.23 9.73 7.48
C THR A 123 12.31 8.87 8.12
N ASN A 124 12.04 7.58 8.31
CA ASN A 124 12.90 6.66 9.07
C ASN A 124 13.62 5.64 8.19
N ILE A 125 13.87 5.96 6.92
CA ILE A 125 14.62 5.04 6.05
C ILE A 125 16.07 4.95 6.51
N ASP A 126 16.71 3.81 6.18
CA ASP A 126 18.11 3.58 6.49
C ASP A 126 18.99 4.68 5.89
N PRO A 127 19.99 5.18 6.60
CA PRO A 127 20.87 6.26 6.12
C PRO A 127 21.53 5.97 4.76
N LYS A 128 21.83 4.72 4.45
CA LYS A 128 22.39 4.34 3.15
C LYS A 128 21.45 4.73 2.01
N TRP A 129 20.16 4.50 2.20
CA TRP A 129 19.14 4.81 1.18
C TRP A 129 18.84 6.30 1.13
N ARG A 130 18.90 6.98 2.26
CA ARG A 130 18.77 8.43 2.30
C ARG A 130 19.91 9.10 1.51
N ASP A 131 21.13 8.62 1.69
CA ASP A 131 22.30 9.16 1.01
C ASP A 131 22.26 8.91 -0.50
N ALA A 132 21.53 7.88 -0.96
CA ALA A 132 21.36 7.60 -2.38
C ALA A 132 20.54 8.67 -3.10
N GLY A 133 19.73 9.46 -2.40
CA GLY A 133 19.01 10.62 -2.94
C GLY A 133 17.89 10.29 -3.91
N ILE A 134 17.36 9.06 -3.88
CA ILE A 134 16.30 8.61 -4.81
C ILE A 134 14.90 8.67 -4.21
N PHE A 135 14.77 9.00 -2.92
CA PHE A 135 13.47 9.05 -2.25
C PHE A 135 12.85 10.45 -2.31
N PRO A 136 11.51 10.55 -2.45
CA PRO A 136 10.52 9.45 -2.48
C PRO A 136 10.52 8.70 -3.81
N VAL A 137 10.26 7.39 -3.73
CA VAL A 137 10.14 6.53 -4.92
C VAL A 137 8.71 6.46 -5.45
N LEU A 138 7.77 7.09 -4.76
CA LEU A 138 6.36 7.21 -5.15
C LEU A 138 6.00 8.68 -5.30
N SER A 139 5.07 8.96 -6.22
CA SER A 139 4.51 10.29 -6.39
C SER A 139 3.13 10.39 -5.76
N GLU A 140 2.68 11.61 -5.48
CA GLU A 140 1.29 11.85 -5.06
C GLU A 140 0.30 11.33 -6.11
N GLY A 141 0.62 11.48 -7.40
CA GLY A 141 -0.21 10.97 -8.48
C GLY A 141 -0.39 9.46 -8.43
N ALA A 142 0.66 8.71 -8.05
CA ALA A 142 0.58 7.26 -7.89
C ALA A 142 -0.37 6.89 -6.74
N LEU A 143 -0.29 7.60 -5.62
CA LEU A 143 -1.21 7.39 -4.49
C LEU A 143 -2.66 7.69 -4.88
N ARG A 144 -2.86 8.76 -5.64
CA ARG A 144 -4.20 9.15 -6.12
C ARG A 144 -4.78 8.09 -7.05
N ALA A 145 -3.97 7.55 -7.95
CA ALA A 145 -4.40 6.49 -8.86
C ALA A 145 -4.83 5.24 -8.10
N THR A 146 -4.07 4.84 -7.10
CA THR A 146 -4.40 3.68 -6.25
C THR A 146 -5.71 3.90 -5.50
N LEU A 147 -5.96 5.11 -4.97
CA LEU A 147 -7.22 5.43 -4.31
C LEU A 147 -8.42 5.33 -5.26
N GLY A 148 -8.27 5.73 -6.51
CA GLY A 148 -9.33 5.58 -7.52
C GLY A 148 -9.64 4.12 -7.79
N ILE A 149 -8.63 3.28 -7.88
CA ILE A 149 -8.80 1.83 -8.06
C ILE A 149 -9.44 1.20 -6.82
N LEU A 150 -9.03 1.62 -5.63
CA LEU A 150 -9.64 1.18 -4.37
C LEU A 150 -11.14 1.49 -4.35
N ASP A 151 -11.52 2.71 -4.71
CA ASP A 151 -12.92 3.13 -4.78
C ASP A 151 -13.72 2.20 -5.71
N ARG A 152 -13.23 1.97 -6.91
CA ARG A 152 -13.87 1.07 -7.87
C ARG A 152 -13.96 -0.37 -7.32
N THR A 153 -12.88 -0.85 -6.69
CA THR A 153 -12.80 -2.21 -6.16
C THR A 153 -13.82 -2.44 -5.05
N VAL A 154 -13.97 -1.48 -4.15
CA VAL A 154 -14.95 -1.56 -3.06
C VAL A 154 -16.37 -1.64 -3.63
N ARG A 155 -16.67 -0.89 -4.69
CA ARG A 155 -18.00 -0.85 -5.28
C ARG A 155 -18.30 -2.04 -6.18
N ARG A 156 -17.33 -2.59 -6.86
CA ARG A 156 -17.52 -3.62 -7.91
C ARG A 156 -16.96 -4.99 -7.58
N GLY A 157 -16.15 -5.09 -6.52
CA GLY A 157 -15.40 -6.29 -6.23
C GLY A 157 -14.09 -6.36 -7.01
N TYR A 158 -13.36 -7.43 -6.79
CA TYR A 158 -12.05 -7.63 -7.43
C TYR A 158 -12.21 -7.87 -8.94
N PRO A 159 -11.22 -7.46 -9.74
CA PRO A 159 -11.21 -7.77 -11.17
C PRO A 159 -11.29 -9.29 -11.41
N ARG A 160 -11.93 -9.67 -12.50
CA ARG A 160 -12.07 -11.08 -12.90
C ARG A 160 -11.30 -11.33 -14.18
#